data_e325c3563730c143a7325ae5ef8ee206
#
_entry.id   e325c3563730c143a7325ae5ef8ee206
#
_cell.length_a   1.000
_cell.length_b   1.000
_cell.length_c   1.000
_cell.angle_alpha   90.00
_cell.angle_beta   90.00
_cell.angle_gamma   90.00
#
_symmetry.space_group_name_H-M   'P 1'
#
loop_
_entity.id
_entity.type
_entity.pdbx_description
1 polymer ?
#
loop_
_entity_poly.entity_id
_entity_poly.type
_entity_poly.pdbx_seq_one_letter_code
_entity_poly.pdbx_strand_id
1 'polypeptide(L)'
;DFGWFLATVEEAIVKSLQVELNFNNGNRAYGKMLSATVDYTPEKPENTTLSFRFALSDTDVITNYEYKFNALYVEENQLSVSGQHMKYYIEDDSHTVIIGFVFKYR
;
A
#
# COMPACT_ATOMS: atom_id res chain seq x y z
N ASP A 1 -6.95 -1.89 -9.39
CA ASP A 1 -5.77 -2.04 -10.23
C ASP A 1 -4.64 -1.11 -9.76
N PHE A 2 -3.51 -1.16 -10.42
CA PHE A 2 -2.34 -0.39 -10.03
C PHE A 2 -2.58 1.12 -10.12
N GLY A 3 -3.33 1.57 -11.13
CA GLY A 3 -3.64 2.97 -11.29
C GLY A 3 -4.43 3.53 -10.12
N TRP A 4 -5.42 2.79 -9.65
CA TRP A 4 -6.21 3.18 -8.48
C TRP A 4 -5.35 3.25 -7.22
N PHE A 5 -4.50 2.23 -7.03
CA PHE A 5 -3.58 2.19 -5.89
C PHE A 5 -2.63 3.40 -5.90
N LEU A 6 -1.99 3.66 -7.05
CA LEU A 6 -1.04 4.77 -7.16
C LEU A 6 -1.73 6.12 -7.00
N ALA A 7 -2.94 6.28 -7.52
CA ALA A 7 -3.71 7.50 -7.31
C ALA A 7 -4.05 7.72 -5.84
N THR A 8 -4.38 6.64 -5.13
CA THR A 8 -4.64 6.71 -3.68
C THR A 8 -3.38 7.08 -2.90
N VAL A 9 -2.23 6.51 -3.27
CA VAL A 9 -0.95 6.86 -2.66
C VAL A 9 -0.65 8.34 -2.86
N GLU A 10 -0.83 8.85 -4.08
CA GLU A 10 -0.59 10.25 -4.39
C GLU A 10 -1.48 11.16 -3.56
N GLU A 11 -2.76 10.84 -3.46
CA GLU A 11 -3.69 11.58 -2.61
C GLU A 11 -3.27 11.54 -1.15
N ALA A 12 -2.84 10.37 -0.66
CA ALA A 12 -2.37 10.23 0.71
C ALA A 12 -1.14 11.09 0.99
N ILE A 13 -0.23 11.21 0.02
CA ILE A 13 0.94 12.08 0.15
C ILE A 13 0.51 13.55 0.24
N VAL A 14 -0.33 13.99 -0.68
CA VAL A 14 -0.78 15.39 -0.74
C VAL A 14 -1.55 15.78 0.53
N LYS A 15 -2.39 14.89 1.02
CA LYS A 15 -3.24 15.15 2.19
C LYS A 15 -2.57 14.74 3.51
N SER A 16 -1.37 14.19 3.47
CA SER A 16 -0.68 13.68 4.66
C SER A 16 -1.53 12.69 5.46
N LEU A 17 -2.15 11.75 4.77
CA LEU A 17 -3.01 10.76 5.40
C LEU A 17 -2.19 9.77 6.23
N GLN A 18 -2.77 9.32 7.34
CA GLN A 18 -2.22 8.22 8.11
C GLN A 18 -2.44 6.92 7.35
N VAL A 19 -1.40 6.10 7.26
CA VAL A 19 -1.43 4.82 6.56
C VAL A 19 -0.99 3.73 7.51
N GLU A 20 -1.73 2.63 7.52
CA GLU A 20 -1.35 1.42 8.25
C GLU A 20 -0.84 0.39 7.25
N LEU A 21 0.35 -0.15 7.51
CA LEU A 21 0.89 -1.28 6.76
C LEU A 21 0.63 -2.55 7.57
N ASN A 22 0.10 -3.57 6.92
CA ASN A 22 -0.16 -4.88 7.52
C ASN A 22 0.74 -5.90 6.83
N PHE A 23 1.74 -6.40 7.55
CA PHE A 23 2.67 -7.39 7.01
C PHE A 23 2.12 -8.81 7.18
N ASN A 24 2.59 -9.71 6.32
CA ASN A 24 2.10 -11.10 6.31
C ASN A 24 2.46 -11.91 7.56
N ASN A 25 3.40 -11.42 8.38
CA ASN A 25 3.76 -12.04 9.65
C ASN A 25 2.92 -11.55 10.84
N GLY A 26 1.89 -10.73 10.57
CA GLY A 26 1.02 -10.17 11.61
C GLY A 26 1.50 -8.85 12.19
N ASN A 27 2.70 -8.39 11.84
CA ASN A 27 3.20 -7.10 12.28
C ASN A 27 2.48 -5.97 11.54
N ARG A 28 2.44 -4.80 12.17
CA ARG A 28 1.85 -3.60 11.61
C ARG A 28 2.80 -2.42 11.78
N ALA A 29 2.70 -1.47 10.86
CA ALA A 29 3.40 -0.20 10.96
C ALA A 29 2.43 0.93 10.65
N TYR A 30 2.61 2.06 11.33
CA TYR A 30 1.78 3.24 11.15
C TYR A 30 2.65 4.40 10.74
N GLY A 31 2.20 5.16 9.77
CA GLY A 31 2.98 6.31 9.32
C GLY A 31 2.38 6.94 8.08
N LYS A 32 3.26 7.47 7.23
CA LYS A 32 2.86 8.17 6.01
C LYS A 32 3.65 7.66 4.81
N MET A 33 2.95 7.55 3.67
CA MET A 33 3.59 7.24 2.41
C MET A 33 4.36 8.48 1.92
N LEU A 34 5.57 8.27 1.43
CA LEU A 34 6.38 9.32 0.82
C LEU A 34 6.43 9.21 -0.69
N SER A 35 6.48 7.98 -1.20
CA SER A 35 6.46 7.72 -2.64
C SER A 35 6.11 6.27 -2.89
N ALA A 36 5.63 5.97 -4.09
CA ALA A 36 5.44 4.60 -4.54
C ALA A 36 5.63 4.52 -6.05
N THR A 37 6.22 3.44 -6.49
CA THR A 37 6.45 3.16 -7.91
C THR A 37 6.11 1.70 -8.19
N VAL A 38 5.38 1.47 -9.26
CA VAL A 38 5.09 0.11 -9.74
C VAL A 38 5.80 -0.07 -11.08
N ASP A 39 6.70 -1.04 -11.13
CA ASP A 39 7.38 -1.44 -12.35
C ASP A 39 6.65 -2.64 -12.92
N TYR A 40 5.89 -2.40 -13.98
CA TYR A 40 5.01 -3.37 -14.60
C TYR A 40 5.36 -3.54 -16.08
N THR A 41 5.65 -4.77 -16.49
CA THR A 41 5.91 -5.11 -17.88
C THR A 41 4.75 -5.95 -18.42
N PRO A 42 3.99 -5.45 -19.40
CA PRO A 42 2.83 -6.19 -19.93
C PRO A 42 3.14 -7.59 -20.44
N GLU A 43 4.36 -7.78 -21.00
CA GLU A 43 4.78 -9.08 -21.53
C GLU A 43 5.13 -10.08 -20.42
N LYS A 44 5.41 -9.60 -19.23
CA LYS A 44 5.80 -10.42 -18.07
C LYS A 44 5.15 -9.88 -16.81
N PRO A 45 3.82 -10.01 -16.68
CA PRO A 45 3.13 -9.46 -15.51
C PRO A 45 3.60 -10.08 -14.19
N GLU A 46 4.17 -11.29 -14.24
CA GLU A 46 4.71 -11.97 -13.06
C GLU A 46 5.96 -11.27 -12.51
N ASN A 47 6.56 -10.36 -13.26
CA ASN A 47 7.75 -9.61 -12.84
C ASN A 47 7.40 -8.20 -12.35
N THR A 48 6.19 -7.98 -11.88
CA THR A 48 5.78 -6.68 -11.36
C THR A 48 6.43 -6.43 -10.00
N THR A 49 7.00 -5.24 -9.84
CA THR A 49 7.66 -4.83 -8.61
C THR A 49 7.04 -3.55 -8.08
N LEU A 50 6.67 -3.56 -6.80
CA LEU A 50 6.26 -2.38 -6.07
C LEU A 50 7.41 -1.93 -5.19
N SER A 51 7.80 -0.66 -5.32
CA SER A 51 8.78 -0.01 -4.44
C SER A 51 8.10 1.17 -3.78
N PHE A 52 8.25 1.32 -2.47
CA PHE A 52 7.70 2.48 -1.79
C PHE A 52 8.56 2.90 -0.60
N ARG A 53 8.44 4.17 -0.25
CA ARG A 53 9.09 4.76 0.92
C ARG A 53 8.03 5.14 1.93
N PHE A 54 8.31 4.84 3.18
CA PHE A 54 7.35 4.99 4.28
C PHE A 54 8.04 5.63 5.48
N ALA A 55 7.42 6.68 6.01
CA ALA A 55 7.91 7.35 7.22
C ALA A 55 7.11 6.85 8.42
N LEU A 56 7.79 6.17 9.35
CA LEU A 56 7.14 5.69 10.58
C LEU A 56 6.67 6.86 11.43
N SER A 57 5.49 6.73 12.01
CA SER A 57 4.91 7.74 12.89
C SER A 57 5.79 7.96 14.12
N ASP A 58 5.88 9.22 14.53
CA ASP A 58 6.58 9.65 15.75
C ASP A 58 8.07 9.33 15.75
N THR A 59 8.66 9.11 14.57
CA THR A 59 10.09 8.86 14.42
C THR A 59 10.61 9.57 13.19
N ASP A 60 11.95 9.62 13.05
CA ASP A 60 12.61 10.10 11.85
C ASP A 60 12.99 8.95 10.89
N VAL A 61 12.49 7.75 11.18
CA VAL A 61 12.85 6.57 10.42
C VAL A 61 12.08 6.54 9.11
N ILE A 62 12.81 6.44 7.99
CA ILE A 62 12.25 6.24 6.65
C ILE A 62 12.72 4.90 6.16
N THR A 63 11.78 4.06 5.75
CA THR A 63 12.09 2.71 5.26
C THR A 63 11.70 2.59 3.81
N ASN A 64 12.58 1.97 3.02
CA ASN A 64 12.30 1.62 1.62
C ASN A 64 11.88 0.15 1.58
N TYR A 65 10.74 -0.09 0.93
CA TYR A 65 10.21 -1.44 0.74
C TYR A 65 10.17 -1.77 -0.73
N GLU A 66 10.45 -3.04 -1.05
CA GLU A 66 10.35 -3.54 -2.42
C GLU A 66 9.73 -4.92 -2.39
N TYR A 67 8.67 -5.11 -3.19
CA TYR A 67 7.95 -6.38 -3.27
C TYR A 67 7.72 -6.75 -4.73
N LYS A 68 7.92 -8.02 -5.05
CA LYS A 68 7.52 -8.61 -6.34
C LYS A 68 6.20 -9.33 -6.16
N PHE A 69 5.28 -9.12 -7.08
CA PHE A 69 3.95 -9.68 -6.96
C PHE A 69 3.29 -9.84 -8.32
N ASN A 70 2.23 -10.66 -8.36
CA ASN A 70 1.48 -10.89 -9.59
C ASN A 70 0.13 -10.21 -9.65
N ALA A 71 -0.45 -9.92 -8.49
CA ALA A 71 -1.80 -9.37 -8.45
C ALA A 71 -1.95 -8.35 -7.34
N LEU A 72 -2.70 -7.30 -7.65
CA LEU A 72 -3.14 -6.32 -6.67
C LEU A 72 -4.63 -6.51 -6.46
N TYR A 73 -5.01 -6.87 -5.26
CA TYR A 73 -6.41 -6.98 -4.88
C TYR A 73 -6.85 -5.73 -4.16
N VAL A 74 -7.99 -5.19 -4.56
CA VAL A 74 -8.55 -3.97 -3.96
C VAL A 74 -9.84 -4.33 -3.24
N GLU A 75 -9.89 -4.06 -1.94
CA GLU A 75 -11.10 -4.21 -1.17
C GLU A 75 -11.94 -2.93 -1.26
N GLU A 76 -13.25 -3.07 -1.12
CA GLU A 76 -14.15 -1.92 -1.17
C GLU A 76 -13.89 -0.96 -0.01
N ASN A 77 -14.24 0.31 -0.23
CA ASN A 77 -14.21 1.32 0.81
C ASN A 77 -15.06 0.90 2.00
N GLN A 78 -14.52 1.07 3.19
CA GLN A 78 -15.25 0.83 4.42
C GLN A 78 -15.48 2.15 5.14
N LEU A 79 -16.72 2.35 5.56
CA LEU A 79 -17.08 3.49 6.39
C LEU A 79 -16.99 3.08 7.86
N SER A 80 -16.37 3.94 8.65
CA SER A 80 -16.32 3.78 10.09
C SER A 80 -16.99 4.98 10.75
N VAL A 81 -17.17 4.90 12.07
CA VAL A 81 -17.72 6.03 12.84
C VAL A 81 -16.84 7.27 12.70
N SER A 82 -15.53 7.08 12.52
CA SER A 82 -14.55 8.17 12.43
C SER A 82 -14.14 8.52 11.02
N GLY A 83 -14.68 7.85 9.99
CA GLY A 83 -14.33 8.21 8.63
C GLY A 83 -14.35 7.04 7.66
N GLN A 84 -13.74 7.28 6.52
CA GLN A 84 -13.68 6.35 5.40
C GLN A 84 -12.25 5.82 5.27
N HIS A 85 -12.14 4.51 5.03
CA HIS A 85 -10.85 3.87 4.80
C HIS A 85 -10.85 3.22 3.43
N MET A 86 -9.67 3.22 2.79
CA MET A 86 -9.44 2.49 1.56
C MET A 86 -8.38 1.44 1.83
N LYS A 87 -8.68 0.19 1.50
CA LYS A 87 -7.77 -0.93 1.73
C LYS A 87 -7.30 -1.54 0.42
N TYR A 88 -6.00 -1.80 0.35
CA TYR A 88 -5.39 -2.48 -0.78
C TYR A 88 -4.56 -3.65 -0.27
N TYR A 89 -4.68 -4.78 -0.95
CA TYR A 89 -3.89 -5.97 -0.62
C TYR A 89 -3.07 -6.40 -1.83
N ILE A 90 -1.81 -6.68 -1.59
CA ILE A 90 -0.90 -7.17 -2.62
C ILE A 90 -0.68 -8.66 -2.36
N GLU A 91 -0.93 -9.47 -3.38
CA GLU A 91 -0.91 -10.94 -3.29
C GLU A 91 0.19 -11.51 -4.16
N ASP A 92 0.70 -12.67 -3.74
CA ASP A 92 1.61 -13.46 -4.56
C ASP A 92 0.84 -14.38 -5.53
N ASP A 93 1.57 -15.27 -6.23
CA ASP A 93 1.00 -16.22 -7.19
C ASP A 93 -0.02 -17.16 -6.57
N SER A 94 0.08 -17.40 -5.28
CA SER A 94 -0.82 -18.32 -4.57
C SER A 94 -2.01 -17.61 -3.95
N HIS A 95 -2.23 -16.34 -4.32
CA HIS A 95 -3.28 -15.49 -3.75
C HIS A 95 -3.10 -15.28 -2.24
N THR A 96 -1.85 -15.34 -1.76
CA THR A 96 -1.53 -15.05 -0.36
C THR A 96 -1.14 -13.58 -0.26
N VAL A 97 -1.72 -12.88 0.71
CA VAL A 97 -1.42 -11.46 0.93
C VAL A 97 0.02 -11.32 1.42
N ILE A 98 0.81 -10.54 0.68
CA ILE A 98 2.18 -10.20 1.05
C ILE A 98 2.18 -9.00 1.99
N ILE A 99 1.42 -7.96 1.62
CA ILE A 99 1.31 -6.75 2.41
C ILE A 99 -0.04 -6.10 2.14
N GLY A 100 -0.62 -5.51 3.19
CA GLY A 100 -1.85 -4.73 3.11
C GLY A 100 -1.58 -3.27 3.41
N PHE A 101 -2.33 -2.39 2.76
CA PHE A 101 -2.32 -0.95 2.99
C PHE A 101 -3.69 -0.50 3.42
N VAL A 102 -3.78 0.26 4.50
CA VAL A 102 -5.02 0.90 4.92
C VAL A 102 -4.79 2.41 4.93
N PHE A 103 -5.41 3.10 3.96
CA PHE A 103 -5.34 4.56 3.87
C PHE A 103 -6.50 5.13 4.68
N LYS A 104 -6.18 5.90 5.70
CA LYS A 104 -7.18 6.42 6.65
C LYS A 104 -7.57 7.83 6.26
N TYR A 105 -8.72 7.97 5.61
CA TYR A 105 -9.27 9.26 5.26
C TYR A 105 -9.86 9.95 6.50
N ARG A 106 -9.77 11.26 6.49
CA ARG A 106 -10.27 12.08 7.60
C ARG A 106 -11.73 12.46 7.40
#